data_8f00cdf11b6d47703bf510128f607c2f
#
_entry.id   8f00cdf11b6d47703bf510128f607c2f
#
_cell.length_a   1.000
_cell.length_b   1.000
_cell.length_c   1.000
_cell.angle_alpha   90.00
_cell.angle_beta   90.00
_cell.angle_gamma   90.00
#
_symmetry.space_group_name_H-M   'P 1'
#
loop_
_entity.id
_entity.type
_entity.pdbx_description
1 polymer ?
#
loop_
_entity_poly.entity_id
_entity_poly.type
_entity_poly.pdbx_seq_one_letter_code
_entity_poly.pdbx_strand_id
1 'polypeptide(L)'
;MRLNYSIEACAEIFEAAVIGSSSDSILHVYFDSRKIQQSKGALFFALSGHSRSGNEFINHAYEQGIRFFVIAKNTSIPFQPDAVYFQVENVLDALQKLAGHHRRKFTYPVVAITNI
;
A
#
# COMPACT_ATOMS: atom_id res chain seq x y z
N MET A 1 -2.40 1.07 -11.68
CA MET A 1 -0.94 1.30 -11.77
C MET A 1 -0.23 -0.02 -11.59
N ARG A 2 0.63 -0.35 -12.52
CA ARG A 2 1.37 -1.59 -12.44
C ARG A 2 2.81 -1.32 -12.02
N LEU A 3 3.29 -2.09 -11.06
CA LEU A 3 4.60 -1.89 -10.45
C LEU A 3 5.40 -3.18 -10.49
N ASN A 4 6.64 -3.06 -10.08
CA ASN A 4 7.48 -4.22 -9.79
C ASN A 4 8.52 -3.77 -8.77
N TYR A 5 8.11 -3.78 -7.51
CA TYR A 5 8.97 -3.34 -6.41
C TYR A 5 9.09 -4.42 -5.36
N SER A 6 10.27 -4.53 -4.79
CA SER A 6 10.48 -5.38 -3.64
C SER A 6 9.95 -4.70 -2.37
N ILE A 7 9.84 -5.49 -1.31
CA ILE A 7 9.45 -4.96 -0.01
C ILE A 7 10.45 -3.90 0.45
N GLU A 8 11.74 -4.17 0.26
CA GLU A 8 12.80 -3.24 0.66
C GLU A 8 12.70 -1.92 -0.09
N ALA A 9 12.45 -1.98 -1.38
CA ALA A 9 12.29 -0.77 -2.18
C ALA A 9 11.10 0.06 -1.72
N CYS A 10 9.97 -0.58 -1.45
CA CYS A 10 8.80 0.11 -0.96
C CYS A 10 9.03 0.71 0.42
N ALA A 11 9.68 -0.02 1.32
CA ALA A 11 9.98 0.49 2.64
C ALA A 11 10.83 1.75 2.58
N GLU A 12 11.77 1.78 1.65
CA GLU A 12 12.64 2.94 1.45
C GLU A 12 11.87 4.12 0.88
N ILE A 13 11.03 3.88 -0.13
CA ILE A 13 10.21 4.92 -0.73
C ILE A 13 9.28 5.55 0.30
N PHE A 14 8.64 4.72 1.10
CA PHE A 14 7.67 5.18 2.10
C PHE A 14 8.33 5.70 3.38
N GLU A 15 9.61 5.42 3.59
CA GLU A 15 10.29 5.64 4.86
C GLU A 15 9.52 4.94 5.99
N ALA A 16 9.16 3.70 5.73
CA ALA A 16 8.28 2.93 6.59
C ALA A 16 9.04 1.93 7.44
N ALA A 17 8.50 1.64 8.61
CA ALA A 17 8.88 0.47 9.37
C ALA A 17 8.10 -0.72 8.82
N VAL A 18 8.74 -1.87 8.68
CA VAL A 18 8.14 -3.05 8.08
C VAL A 18 7.87 -4.10 9.14
N ILE A 19 6.66 -4.63 9.14
CA ILE A 19 6.29 -5.77 9.97
C ILE A 19 5.99 -6.94 9.04
N GLY A 20 6.68 -8.05 9.25
CA GLY A 20 6.54 -9.24 8.41
C GLY A 20 7.57 -9.31 7.31
N SER A 21 7.51 -10.37 6.53
CA SER A 21 8.44 -10.56 5.42
C SER A 21 7.80 -11.42 4.34
N SER A 22 8.26 -11.25 3.12
CA SER A 22 7.81 -12.03 1.98
C SER A 22 8.84 -11.90 0.86
N SER A 23 8.90 -12.91 0.00
CA SER A 23 9.74 -12.86 -1.20
C SER A 23 8.98 -12.36 -2.42
N ASP A 24 7.68 -12.12 -2.28
CA ASP A 24 6.86 -11.65 -3.40
C ASP A 24 7.14 -10.19 -3.71
N SER A 25 6.97 -9.82 -4.98
CA SER A 25 7.09 -8.44 -5.42
C SER A 25 5.72 -7.75 -5.37
N ILE A 26 5.76 -6.44 -5.22
CA ILE A 26 4.56 -5.63 -5.25
C ILE A 26 4.31 -5.21 -6.69
N LEU A 27 3.18 -5.64 -7.23
CA LEU A 27 2.84 -5.48 -8.65
C LEU A 27 1.66 -4.55 -8.89
N HIS A 28 0.76 -4.43 -7.91
CA HIS A 28 -0.47 -3.65 -8.04
C HIS A 28 -0.70 -2.81 -6.80
N VAL A 29 -1.42 -1.71 -6.97
CA VAL A 29 -1.75 -0.81 -5.86
C VAL A 29 -3.26 -0.62 -5.82
N TYR A 30 -3.82 -0.74 -4.64
CA TYR A 30 -5.25 -0.50 -4.40
C TYR A 30 -5.43 0.37 -3.17
N PHE A 31 -6.44 1.20 -3.19
CA PHE A 31 -6.85 1.97 -2.02
C PHE A 31 -8.36 1.91 -1.78
N ASP A 32 -9.05 1.03 -2.50
CA ASP A 32 -10.46 0.76 -2.30
C ASP A 32 -10.65 -0.75 -2.29
N SER A 33 -11.00 -1.30 -1.12
CA SER A 33 -11.11 -2.74 -0.96
C SER A 33 -12.24 -3.37 -1.78
N ARG A 34 -13.13 -2.56 -2.31
CA ARG A 34 -14.24 -3.05 -3.15
C ARG A 34 -13.83 -3.22 -4.60
N LYS A 35 -12.67 -2.74 -4.99
CA LYS A 35 -12.23 -2.71 -6.39
C LYS A 35 -11.02 -3.60 -6.66
N ILE A 36 -10.78 -4.55 -5.80
CA ILE A 36 -9.63 -5.43 -5.94
C ILE A 36 -9.92 -6.50 -6.98
N GLN A 37 -9.12 -6.51 -8.03
CA GLN A 37 -9.25 -7.48 -9.12
C GLN A 37 -8.18 -8.58 -9.04
N GLN A 38 -6.97 -8.20 -8.62
CA GLN A 38 -5.87 -9.14 -8.47
C GLN A 38 -5.24 -8.94 -7.12
N SER A 39 -5.31 -9.96 -6.28
CA SER A 39 -4.78 -9.86 -4.92
C SER A 39 -3.31 -10.21 -4.84
N LYS A 40 -2.81 -11.06 -5.73
CA LYS A 40 -1.41 -11.46 -5.69
C LYS A 40 -0.51 -10.28 -6.04
N GLY A 41 0.42 -9.97 -5.17
CA GLY A 41 1.30 -8.83 -5.35
C GLY A 41 0.62 -7.47 -5.18
N ALA A 42 -0.57 -7.46 -4.59
CA ALA A 42 -1.32 -6.23 -4.39
C ALA A 42 -0.93 -5.56 -3.08
N LEU A 43 -0.69 -4.26 -3.15
CA LEU A 43 -0.42 -3.42 -1.99
C LEU A 43 -1.65 -2.56 -1.74
N PHE A 44 -2.22 -2.67 -0.55
CA PHE A 44 -3.39 -1.91 -0.18
C PHE A 44 -3.02 -0.75 0.72
N PHE A 45 -3.40 0.46 0.32
CA PHE A 45 -3.21 1.65 1.13
C PHE A 45 -4.45 1.88 1.98
N ALA A 46 -4.29 1.74 3.29
CA ALA A 46 -5.39 1.92 4.23
C ALA A 46 -5.63 3.40 4.49
N LEU A 47 -6.19 4.09 3.51
CA LEU A 47 -6.53 5.50 3.65
C LEU A 47 -7.70 5.60 4.63
N SER A 48 -7.46 6.24 5.75
CA SER A 48 -8.50 6.35 6.75
C SER A 48 -9.58 7.34 6.31
N GLY A 49 -10.80 6.88 6.36
CA GLY A 49 -11.93 7.77 6.23
C GLY A 49 -12.15 8.53 7.54
N HIS A 50 -13.18 9.33 7.55
CA HIS A 50 -13.40 10.23 8.65
C HIS A 50 -13.73 9.56 9.97
N SER A 51 -14.39 8.44 9.95
CA SER A 51 -14.98 7.94 11.16
C SER A 51 -14.80 6.47 11.40
N ARG A 52 -14.46 5.74 10.39
CA ARG A 52 -14.30 4.32 10.54
C ARG A 52 -12.86 3.98 10.72
N SER A 53 -12.59 3.06 11.59
CA SER A 53 -11.26 2.54 11.71
C SER A 53 -10.89 1.91 10.38
N GLY A 54 -9.68 2.16 9.90
CA GLY A 54 -9.18 1.49 8.71
C GLY A 54 -9.19 -0.02 8.84
N ASN A 55 -9.43 -0.52 10.05
CA ASN A 55 -9.41 -1.95 10.35
C ASN A 55 -10.42 -2.74 9.53
N GLU A 56 -11.61 -2.18 9.31
CA GLU A 56 -12.61 -2.86 8.51
C GLU A 56 -12.15 -3.05 7.08
N PHE A 57 -11.54 -2.00 6.52
CA PHE A 57 -11.07 -2.07 5.15
C PHE A 57 -9.85 -2.98 5.02
N ILE A 58 -8.97 -2.95 6.01
CA ILE A 58 -7.81 -3.84 6.04
C ILE A 58 -8.25 -5.30 6.11
N ASN A 59 -9.20 -5.62 6.97
CA ASN A 59 -9.72 -6.97 7.09
C ASN A 59 -10.41 -7.41 5.80
N HIS A 60 -11.20 -6.54 5.20
CA HIS A 60 -11.88 -6.85 3.95
C HIS A 60 -10.87 -7.15 2.84
N ALA A 61 -9.83 -6.32 2.74
CA ALA A 61 -8.78 -6.53 1.75
C ALA A 61 -8.02 -7.84 2.02
N TYR A 62 -7.75 -8.13 3.29
CA TYR A 62 -7.08 -9.38 3.65
C TYR A 62 -7.91 -10.60 3.23
N GLU A 63 -9.21 -10.54 3.44
CA GLU A 63 -10.11 -11.63 3.06
C GLU A 63 -10.14 -11.85 1.56
N GLN A 64 -9.85 -10.82 0.78
CA GLN A 64 -9.78 -10.93 -0.67
C GLN A 64 -8.41 -11.43 -1.16
N GLY A 65 -7.49 -11.67 -0.26
CA GLY A 65 -6.19 -12.24 -0.60
C GLY A 65 -5.03 -11.27 -0.58
N ILE A 66 -5.26 -10.02 -0.22
CA ILE A 66 -4.18 -9.05 -0.12
C ILE A 66 -3.29 -9.37 1.07
N ARG A 67 -1.99 -9.27 0.86
CA ARG A 67 -0.99 -9.59 1.89
C ARG A 67 0.01 -8.47 2.13
N PHE A 68 -0.13 -7.34 1.45
CA PHE A 68 0.72 -6.16 1.65
C PHE A 68 -0.17 -4.97 1.97
N PHE A 69 0.16 -4.27 3.05
CA PHE A 69 -0.64 -3.14 3.53
C PHE A 69 0.24 -1.97 3.91
N VAL A 70 -0.20 -0.75 3.56
CA VAL A 70 0.39 0.47 4.09
C VAL A 70 -0.59 1.03 5.12
N ILE A 71 -0.13 1.17 6.35
CA ILE A 71 -0.96 1.58 7.48
C ILE A 71 -0.29 2.71 8.25
N ALA A 72 -1.10 3.50 8.93
CA ALA A 72 -0.58 4.54 9.80
C ALA A 72 0.04 3.92 11.06
N LYS A 73 1.06 4.55 11.61
CA LYS A 73 1.76 4.02 12.80
C LYS A 73 0.84 3.83 13.99
N ASN A 74 -0.18 4.64 14.11
CA ASN A 74 -1.11 4.55 15.23
C ASN A 74 -2.26 3.58 14.98
N THR A 75 -2.23 2.84 13.90
CA THR A 75 -3.25 1.85 13.62
C THR A 75 -3.09 0.67 14.57
N SER A 76 -4.17 0.31 15.23
CA SER A 76 -4.18 -0.82 16.16
C SER A 76 -5.00 -1.94 15.56
N ILE A 77 -4.31 -2.93 15.01
CA ILE A 77 -4.92 -4.11 14.38
C ILE A 77 -4.11 -5.33 14.76
N PRO A 78 -4.72 -6.52 14.73
CA PRO A 78 -3.94 -7.74 14.82
C PRO A 78 -3.17 -7.95 13.52
N PHE A 79 -1.87 -8.16 13.64
CA PHE A 79 -1.03 -8.41 12.48
C PHE A 79 -1.09 -9.88 12.10
N GLN A 80 -1.41 -10.16 10.85
CA GLN A 80 -1.46 -11.53 10.35
C GLN A 80 -0.05 -12.01 10.03
N PRO A 81 0.29 -13.25 10.40
CA PRO A 81 1.66 -13.74 10.21
C PRO A 81 2.07 -13.90 8.76
N ASP A 82 1.11 -14.02 7.85
CA ASP A 82 1.39 -14.17 6.42
C ASP A 82 1.26 -12.86 5.63
N ALA A 83 1.17 -11.73 6.33
CA ALA A 83 1.04 -10.43 5.69
C ALA A 83 2.20 -9.52 6.05
N VAL A 84 2.43 -8.50 5.22
CA VAL A 84 3.46 -7.50 5.43
C VAL A 84 2.79 -6.15 5.61
N TYR A 85 3.20 -5.42 6.64
CA TYR A 85 2.64 -4.11 6.96
C TYR A 85 3.74 -3.06 6.91
N PHE A 86 3.51 -2.01 6.12
CA PHE A 86 4.39 -0.84 6.08
C PHE A 86 3.77 0.23 6.97
N GLN A 87 4.42 0.54 8.08
CA GLN A 87 3.93 1.55 9.01
C GLN A 87 4.50 2.90 8.66
N VAL A 88 3.64 3.86 8.39
CA VAL A 88 4.02 5.21 7.97
C VAL A 88 3.35 6.27 8.85
N GLU A 89 3.88 7.48 8.80
CA GLU A 89 3.26 8.61 9.51
C GLU A 89 1.92 8.97 8.90
N ASN A 90 1.87 8.99 7.56
CA ASN A 90 0.68 9.42 6.82
C ASN A 90 0.55 8.55 5.57
N VAL A 91 -0.56 7.82 5.49
CA VAL A 91 -0.77 6.86 4.39
C VAL A 91 -0.92 7.57 3.05
N LEU A 92 -1.64 8.68 3.02
CA LEU A 92 -1.79 9.43 1.77
C LEU A 92 -0.45 9.96 1.27
N ASP A 93 0.37 10.44 2.17
CA ASP A 93 1.70 10.91 1.83
C ASP A 93 2.55 9.79 1.24
N ALA A 94 2.45 8.58 1.80
CA ALA A 94 3.15 7.41 1.28
C ALA A 94 2.68 7.08 -0.14
N LEU A 95 1.39 7.16 -0.39
CA LEU A 95 0.84 6.94 -1.73
C LEU A 95 1.40 7.96 -2.72
N GLN A 96 1.48 9.22 -2.32
CA GLN A 96 2.03 10.27 -3.16
C GLN A 96 3.52 10.08 -3.42
N LYS A 97 4.27 9.61 -2.43
CA LYS A 97 5.68 9.30 -2.60
C LYS A 97 5.88 8.18 -3.62
N LEU A 98 5.06 7.15 -3.56
CA LEU A 98 5.13 6.06 -4.52
C LEU A 98 4.80 6.54 -5.92
N ALA A 99 3.75 7.33 -6.07
CA ALA A 99 3.35 7.85 -7.37
C ALA A 99 4.45 8.73 -7.97
N GLY A 100 5.07 9.58 -7.16
CA GLY A 100 6.17 10.42 -7.61
C GLY A 100 7.39 9.61 -8.02
N HIS A 101 7.73 8.59 -7.24
CA HIS A 101 8.87 7.73 -7.54
C HIS A 101 8.62 6.94 -8.81
N HIS A 102 7.45 6.37 -8.96
CA HIS A 102 7.10 5.58 -10.13
C HIS A 102 7.12 6.44 -11.39
N ARG A 103 6.63 7.66 -11.31
CA ARG A 103 6.64 8.60 -12.42
C ARG A 103 8.05 8.92 -12.91
N ARG A 104 9.01 9.01 -11.99
CA ARG A 104 10.40 9.32 -12.34
C ARG A 104 11.08 8.22 -13.15
N LYS A 105 10.59 6.99 -13.03
CA LYS A 105 11.17 5.87 -13.78
C LYS A 105 10.79 5.90 -15.25
N PHE A 106 9.77 6.66 -15.59
CA PHE A 106 9.26 6.76 -16.96
C PHE A 106 9.39 8.21 -17.43
N THR A 107 9.80 8.39 -18.65
CA THR A 107 10.06 9.72 -19.20
C THR A 107 8.84 10.36 -19.84
N TYR A 108 7.72 9.68 -19.88
CA TYR A 108 6.51 10.26 -20.46
C TYR A 108 5.75 11.06 -19.39
N PRO A 109 5.03 12.11 -19.81
CA PRO A 109 4.29 12.91 -18.85
C PRO A 109 3.10 12.11 -18.28
N VAL A 110 2.90 12.21 -16.99
CA VAL A 110 1.83 11.51 -16.32
C VAL A 110 1.00 12.54 -15.57
N VAL A 111 0.16 13.21 -16.31
CA VAL A 111 -0.60 14.35 -15.78
C VAL A 111 -1.62 13.90 -14.74
N ALA A 112 -2.21 12.75 -14.94
CA ALA A 112 -3.27 12.26 -14.06
C ALA A 112 -2.81 12.09 -12.61
N ILE A 113 -1.54 11.83 -12.39
CA ILE A 113 -1.02 11.60 -11.05
C ILE A 113 -1.04 12.88 -10.23
N THR A 114 -0.86 14.02 -10.88
CA THR A 114 -0.79 15.29 -10.17
C THR A 114 -2.12 15.77 -9.66
N ASN A 115 -3.20 15.13 -10.04
CA ASN A 115 -4.55 15.53 -9.66
C ASN A 115 -5.16 14.64 -8.59
N ILE A 116 -4.36 13.82 -7.98
CA ILE A 116 -4.82 12.92 -6.93
C ILE A 116 -5.12 13.69 -5.65
#